data_5821e49712aabf5845e1c29f5b63a777
#
_entry.id   5821e49712aabf5845e1c29f5b63a777
#
_cell.length_a   1.000
_cell.length_b   1.000
_cell.length_c   1.000
_cell.angle_alpha   90.00
_cell.angle_beta   90.00
_cell.angle_gamma   90.00
#
_symmetry.space_group_name_H-M   'P 1'
#
loop_
_entity.id
_entity.type
_entity.pdbx_description
1 polymer ?
#
loop_
_entity_poly.entity_id
_entity_poly.type
_entity_poly.pdbx_seq_one_letter_code
_entity_poly.pdbx_strand_id
1 'polypeptide(L)'
;MNFRYFQILFFLFCINLFSQEYDPLASQNYKVQKKWVDSVYKSLTIKEKIGQLFFVQSNSRKENNSAKIIKLINDYKIGGVIFSTGNIKNQIKLTNLYQEISKTPLIISMDAEWGIGMRLDSIADFPWNMSLGAIENDSIIFAVGKEIGFQCKRLGVHLNFAPVVDINTNPNNPIIGNRSFGENEYLISKQANSFINGMQSVGVLGSAKHFPGHGDTTKDSHKTLP
;
A
#
# COMPACT_ATOMS: atom_id res chain seq x y z
N MET A 1 -42.89 -30.01 -23.43
CA MET A 1 -41.44 -29.82 -23.17
C MET A 1 -41.16 -30.42 -21.80
N ASN A 2 -40.42 -31.56 -21.77
CA ASN A 2 -40.31 -32.36 -20.53
C ASN A 2 -39.51 -31.60 -19.45
N PHE A 3 -40.03 -31.58 -18.22
CA PHE A 3 -39.45 -30.96 -17.03
C PHE A 3 -37.97 -31.34 -16.80
N ARG A 4 -37.56 -32.52 -17.22
CA ARG A 4 -36.15 -32.98 -17.21
C ARG A 4 -35.21 -32.15 -18.08
N TYR A 5 -35.67 -31.70 -19.25
CA TYR A 5 -34.84 -30.86 -20.15
C TYR A 5 -34.70 -29.44 -19.60
N PHE A 6 -35.71 -28.93 -18.89
CA PHE A 6 -35.65 -27.64 -18.22
C PHE A 6 -34.65 -27.64 -17.05
N GLN A 7 -34.59 -28.73 -16.29
CA GLN A 7 -33.59 -28.88 -15.22
C GLN A 7 -32.18 -28.98 -15.76
N ILE A 8 -31.93 -29.66 -16.87
CA ILE A 8 -30.62 -29.76 -17.51
C ILE A 8 -30.18 -28.40 -18.09
N LEU A 9 -31.11 -27.66 -18.72
CA LEU A 9 -30.84 -26.31 -19.24
C LEU A 9 -30.54 -25.33 -18.09
N PHE A 10 -31.22 -25.40 -16.99
CA PHE A 10 -30.98 -24.58 -15.81
C PHE A 10 -29.62 -24.88 -15.17
N PHE A 11 -29.23 -26.15 -15.10
CA PHE A 11 -27.93 -26.57 -14.60
C PHE A 11 -26.77 -26.10 -15.50
N LEU A 12 -26.95 -26.17 -16.81
CA LEU A 12 -25.96 -25.64 -17.79
C LEU A 12 -25.87 -24.12 -17.74
N PHE A 13 -26.94 -23.41 -17.40
CA PHE A 13 -26.90 -21.95 -17.22
C PHE A 13 -26.19 -21.53 -15.93
N CYS A 14 -26.29 -22.33 -14.86
CA CYS A 14 -25.58 -22.08 -13.61
C CYS A 14 -24.06 -22.31 -13.69
N ILE A 15 -23.59 -23.15 -14.63
CA ILE A 15 -22.16 -23.43 -14.79
C ILE A 15 -21.40 -22.23 -15.40
N ASN A 16 -22.11 -21.29 -16.04
CA ASN A 16 -21.50 -20.09 -16.60
C ASN A 16 -21.41 -18.87 -15.66
N LEU A 17 -21.82 -19.03 -14.41
CA LEU A 17 -21.55 -18.08 -13.35
C LEU A 17 -20.13 -18.28 -12.81
N PHE A 18 -19.14 -18.24 -13.70
CA PHE A 18 -17.77 -18.00 -13.27
C PHE A 18 -17.74 -16.59 -12.68
N SER A 19 -17.57 -16.51 -11.36
CA SER A 19 -17.11 -15.31 -10.72
C SER A 19 -15.88 -14.84 -11.51
N GLN A 20 -16.01 -13.75 -12.23
CA GLN A 20 -14.85 -13.10 -12.78
C GLN A 20 -13.97 -12.76 -11.58
N GLU A 21 -12.81 -13.42 -11.48
CA GLU A 21 -11.82 -13.10 -10.46
C GLU A 21 -11.52 -11.60 -10.59
N TYR A 22 -12.04 -10.81 -9.64
CA TYR A 22 -11.79 -9.37 -9.62
C TYR A 22 -10.35 -9.16 -9.17
N ASP A 23 -9.49 -8.88 -10.13
CA ASP A 23 -8.13 -8.40 -9.84
C ASP A 23 -8.18 -6.88 -9.60
N PRO A 24 -8.03 -6.42 -8.34
CA PRO A 24 -8.07 -5.00 -8.02
C PRO A 24 -6.92 -4.21 -8.66
N LEU A 25 -5.90 -4.89 -9.15
CA LEU A 25 -4.76 -4.28 -9.85
C LEU A 25 -4.94 -4.29 -11.37
N ALA A 26 -5.96 -4.97 -11.89
CA ALA A 26 -6.25 -4.97 -13.32
C ALA A 26 -6.77 -3.59 -13.75
N SER A 27 -6.14 -3.02 -14.77
CA SER A 27 -6.63 -1.77 -15.38
C SER A 27 -7.92 -2.04 -16.15
N GLN A 28 -8.74 -0.99 -16.34
CA GLN A 28 -9.93 -1.04 -17.21
C GLN A 28 -9.60 -1.53 -18.63
N ASN A 29 -8.35 -1.36 -19.06
CA ASN A 29 -7.86 -1.87 -20.33
C ASN A 29 -6.78 -2.97 -20.10
N TYR A 30 -7.23 -4.13 -19.62
CA TYR A 30 -6.38 -5.29 -19.36
C TYR A 30 -5.47 -5.68 -20.54
N LYS A 31 -5.95 -5.56 -21.80
CA LYS A 31 -5.13 -5.90 -22.98
C LYS A 31 -3.91 -4.98 -23.13
N VAL A 32 -4.09 -3.68 -22.88
CA VAL A 32 -2.98 -2.71 -22.92
C VAL A 32 -2.02 -2.93 -21.76
N GLN A 33 -2.55 -3.14 -20.55
CA GLN A 33 -1.77 -3.47 -19.38
C GLN A 33 -0.91 -4.72 -19.62
N LYS A 34 -1.54 -5.81 -20.06
CA LYS A 34 -0.84 -7.07 -20.35
C LYS A 34 0.25 -6.89 -21.42
N LYS A 35 -0.03 -6.17 -22.51
CA LYS A 35 0.96 -5.90 -23.55
C LYS A 35 2.17 -5.14 -23.01
N TRP A 36 1.93 -4.14 -22.15
CA TRP A 36 3.01 -3.38 -21.50
C TRP A 36 3.83 -4.28 -20.56
N VAL A 37 3.16 -5.04 -19.68
CA VAL A 37 3.81 -5.97 -18.74
C VAL A 37 4.66 -6.99 -19.49
N ASP A 38 4.11 -7.64 -20.53
CA ASP A 38 4.83 -8.62 -21.32
C ASP A 38 6.07 -8.00 -22.01
N SER A 39 5.96 -6.76 -22.50
CA SER A 39 7.07 -6.04 -23.11
C SER A 39 8.20 -5.77 -22.11
N VAL A 40 7.87 -5.23 -20.93
CA VAL A 40 8.84 -4.98 -19.87
C VAL A 40 9.47 -6.29 -19.40
N TYR A 41 8.65 -7.31 -19.10
CA TYR A 41 9.13 -8.60 -18.63
C TYR A 41 10.12 -9.27 -19.60
N LYS A 42 9.86 -9.18 -20.90
CA LYS A 42 10.76 -9.72 -21.96
C LYS A 42 12.06 -8.92 -22.08
N SER A 43 12.05 -7.63 -21.76
CA SER A 43 13.22 -6.75 -21.86
C SER A 43 14.20 -6.88 -20.69
N LEU A 44 13.81 -7.54 -19.61
CA LEU A 44 14.59 -7.69 -18.39
C LEU A 44 15.33 -9.04 -18.35
N THR A 45 16.61 -9.01 -17.97
CA THR A 45 17.39 -10.19 -17.60
C THR A 45 16.85 -10.80 -16.31
N ILE A 46 17.22 -12.05 -15.99
CA ILE A 46 16.81 -12.69 -14.74
C ILE A 46 17.27 -11.90 -13.50
N LYS A 47 18.47 -11.32 -13.54
CA LYS A 47 19.01 -10.48 -12.47
C LYS A 47 18.16 -9.23 -12.26
N GLU A 48 17.76 -8.56 -13.35
CA GLU A 48 16.89 -7.38 -13.31
C GLU A 48 15.47 -7.72 -12.84
N LYS A 49 14.92 -8.88 -13.26
CA LYS A 49 13.62 -9.38 -12.76
C LYS A 49 13.64 -9.61 -11.26
N ILE A 50 14.73 -10.20 -10.74
CA ILE A 50 14.92 -10.35 -9.29
C ILE A 50 15.00 -8.97 -8.62
N GLY A 51 15.72 -8.02 -9.23
CA GLY A 51 15.81 -6.64 -8.75
C GLY A 51 14.44 -5.97 -8.58
N GLN A 52 13.50 -6.23 -9.50
CA GLN A 52 12.13 -5.69 -9.44
C GLN A 52 11.34 -6.12 -8.18
N LEU A 53 11.75 -7.17 -7.49
CA LEU A 53 11.11 -7.64 -6.25
C LEU A 53 11.56 -6.87 -5.00
N PHE A 54 12.55 -5.99 -5.12
CA PHE A 54 13.12 -5.27 -3.98
C PHE A 54 12.65 -3.83 -3.90
N PHE A 55 12.19 -3.45 -2.70
CA PHE A 55 12.03 -2.08 -2.26
C PHE A 55 13.19 -1.71 -1.34
N VAL A 56 13.81 -0.58 -1.57
CA VAL A 56 14.98 -0.14 -0.80
C VAL A 56 14.68 1.16 -0.06
N GLN A 57 15.06 1.19 1.20
CA GLN A 57 14.84 2.36 2.05
C GLN A 57 15.72 3.52 1.63
N SER A 58 15.10 4.68 1.43
CA SER A 58 15.73 5.97 1.21
C SER A 58 15.28 6.98 2.26
N ASN A 59 16.05 8.04 2.44
CA ASN A 59 15.65 9.21 3.20
C ASN A 59 15.92 10.48 2.40
N SER A 60 15.21 11.55 2.72
CA SER A 60 15.34 12.85 2.06
C SER A 60 15.96 13.93 2.95
N ARG A 61 16.71 13.53 3.99
CA ARG A 61 17.49 14.44 4.85
C ARG A 61 18.67 15.03 4.07
N LYS A 62 19.36 16.01 4.65
CA LYS A 62 20.54 16.62 4.06
C LYS A 62 21.64 15.58 3.80
N GLU A 63 21.91 14.74 4.80
CA GLU A 63 22.79 13.59 4.68
C GLU A 63 21.93 12.36 4.35
N ASN A 64 21.82 12.07 3.07
CA ASN A 64 20.98 10.98 2.56
C ASN A 64 21.83 9.88 1.91
N ASN A 65 21.16 8.77 1.63
CA ASN A 65 21.77 7.60 1.02
C ASN A 65 21.56 7.53 -0.51
N SER A 66 21.33 8.67 -1.17
CA SER A 66 20.98 8.73 -2.59
C SER A 66 22.00 8.07 -3.51
N ALA A 67 23.30 8.23 -3.26
CA ALA A 67 24.34 7.58 -4.05
C ALA A 67 24.22 6.05 -4.06
N LYS A 68 23.88 5.44 -2.91
CA LYS A 68 23.61 4.00 -2.81
C LYS A 68 22.37 3.62 -3.60
N ILE A 69 21.27 4.40 -3.49
CA ILE A 69 20.03 4.13 -4.21
C ILE A 69 20.25 4.22 -5.72
N ILE A 70 20.94 5.26 -6.21
CA ILE A 70 21.29 5.43 -7.63
C ILE A 70 22.07 4.20 -8.14
N LYS A 71 23.04 3.72 -7.36
CA LYS A 71 23.78 2.51 -7.72
C LYS A 71 22.88 1.29 -7.83
N LEU A 72 21.95 1.09 -6.88
CA LEU A 72 21.03 -0.04 -6.90
C LEU A 72 20.04 0.02 -8.08
N ILE A 73 19.56 1.22 -8.42
CA ILE A 73 18.73 1.44 -9.61
C ILE A 73 19.50 1.06 -10.88
N ASN A 74 20.75 1.53 -11.01
CA ASN A 74 21.56 1.31 -12.20
C ASN A 74 22.02 -0.15 -12.36
N ASP A 75 22.45 -0.79 -11.27
CA ASP A 75 23.09 -2.11 -11.33
C ASP A 75 22.08 -3.27 -11.29
N TYR A 76 20.93 -3.08 -10.58
CA TYR A 76 19.98 -4.16 -10.28
C TYR A 76 18.57 -3.88 -10.78
N LYS A 77 18.27 -2.65 -11.22
CA LYS A 77 16.91 -2.26 -11.65
C LYS A 77 15.87 -2.58 -10.57
N ILE A 78 16.11 -2.12 -9.33
CA ILE A 78 15.18 -2.34 -8.21
C ILE A 78 13.77 -1.88 -8.54
N GLY A 79 12.74 -2.54 -7.95
CA GLY A 79 11.33 -2.29 -8.26
C GLY A 79 10.74 -1.08 -7.54
N GLY A 80 11.31 -0.69 -6.40
CA GLY A 80 10.76 0.42 -5.64
C GLY A 80 11.70 1.03 -4.61
N VAL A 81 11.25 2.17 -4.09
CA VAL A 81 11.93 2.91 -3.03
C VAL A 81 10.90 3.26 -1.95
N ILE A 82 11.27 3.03 -0.69
CA ILE A 82 10.49 3.46 0.48
C ILE A 82 11.17 4.66 1.14
N PHE A 83 10.49 5.80 1.19
CA PHE A 83 10.98 6.97 1.92
C PHE A 83 10.61 6.90 3.39
N SER A 84 11.60 6.99 4.26
CA SER A 84 11.44 6.80 5.71
C SER A 84 11.41 8.11 6.50
N THR A 85 12.20 9.11 6.11
CA THR A 85 12.29 10.40 6.82
C THR A 85 12.83 11.50 5.92
N GLY A 86 12.56 12.76 6.27
CA GLY A 86 13.19 13.92 5.63
C GLY A 86 12.27 15.11 5.44
N ASN A 87 12.45 15.81 4.33
CA ASN A 87 11.64 16.97 3.99
C ASN A 87 11.07 16.88 2.57
N ILE A 88 9.96 17.56 2.35
CA ILE A 88 9.20 17.54 1.10
C ILE A 88 10.06 17.88 -0.11
N LYS A 89 10.80 19.00 -0.04
CA LYS A 89 11.55 19.51 -1.19
C LYS A 89 12.59 18.51 -1.69
N ASN A 90 13.35 17.92 -0.77
CA ASN A 90 14.35 16.93 -1.12
C ASN A 90 13.72 15.62 -1.58
N GLN A 91 12.60 15.19 -0.99
CA GLN A 91 11.92 13.97 -1.45
C GLN A 91 11.44 14.11 -2.89
N ILE A 92 10.77 15.20 -3.25
CA ILE A 92 10.34 15.46 -4.64
C ILE A 92 11.55 15.42 -5.58
N LYS A 93 12.66 16.09 -5.21
CA LYS A 93 13.88 16.10 -6.01
C LYS A 93 14.44 14.69 -6.22
N LEU A 94 14.52 13.89 -5.15
CA LEU A 94 15.04 12.53 -5.22
C LEU A 94 14.08 11.59 -5.96
N THR A 95 12.75 11.73 -5.77
CA THR A 95 11.75 10.96 -6.51
C THR A 95 11.90 11.18 -8.01
N ASN A 96 12.00 12.44 -8.45
CA ASN A 96 12.18 12.76 -9.86
C ASN A 96 13.48 12.19 -10.42
N LEU A 97 14.60 12.36 -9.69
CA LEU A 97 15.90 11.81 -10.09
C LEU A 97 15.84 10.28 -10.23
N TYR A 98 15.28 9.58 -9.26
CA TYR A 98 15.21 8.11 -9.28
C TYR A 98 14.33 7.60 -10.41
N GLN A 99 13.21 8.27 -10.70
CA GLN A 99 12.36 7.94 -11.84
C GLN A 99 13.05 8.18 -13.18
N GLU A 100 13.77 9.30 -13.31
CA GLU A 100 14.48 9.67 -14.54
C GLU A 100 15.55 8.65 -14.93
N ILE A 101 16.33 8.14 -13.95
CA ILE A 101 17.39 7.17 -14.21
C ILE A 101 16.93 5.72 -14.28
N SER A 102 15.67 5.46 -13.97
CA SER A 102 15.14 4.09 -13.90
C SER A 102 14.71 3.59 -15.26
N LYS A 103 15.18 2.40 -15.65
CA LYS A 103 14.77 1.70 -16.89
C LYS A 103 13.27 1.31 -16.86
N THR A 104 12.81 0.87 -15.70
CA THR A 104 11.39 0.56 -15.42
C THR A 104 10.93 1.52 -14.34
N PRO A 105 9.75 2.15 -14.46
CA PRO A 105 9.25 3.06 -13.43
C PRO A 105 9.26 2.42 -12.05
N LEU A 106 9.77 3.16 -11.06
CA LEU A 106 9.81 2.71 -9.66
C LEU A 106 8.46 2.88 -8.99
N ILE A 107 8.10 1.96 -8.13
CA ILE A 107 7.06 2.19 -7.14
C ILE A 107 7.68 2.98 -5.98
N ILE A 108 7.21 4.19 -5.78
CA ILE A 108 7.58 5.01 -4.62
C ILE A 108 6.58 4.73 -3.51
N SER A 109 7.08 4.44 -2.32
CA SER A 109 6.26 4.09 -1.16
C SER A 109 6.69 4.82 0.10
N MET A 110 5.80 4.81 1.10
CA MET A 110 6.00 5.44 2.40
C MET A 110 5.12 4.75 3.45
N ASP A 111 5.53 4.77 4.73
CA ASP A 111 4.63 4.57 5.86
C ASP A 111 4.07 5.92 6.28
N ALA A 112 2.83 6.20 5.92
CA ALA A 112 2.12 7.42 6.28
C ALA A 112 0.79 7.06 6.95
N GLU A 113 0.87 6.36 8.11
CA GLU A 113 -0.29 5.79 8.81
C GLU A 113 -1.27 6.89 9.26
N TRP A 114 -0.73 8.02 9.73
CA TRP A 114 -1.49 9.23 10.10
C TRP A 114 -1.08 10.43 9.26
N GLY A 115 -0.78 10.20 7.98
CA GLY A 115 -0.37 11.22 7.04
C GLY A 115 1.14 11.31 6.84
N ILE A 116 1.54 12.10 5.85
CA ILE A 116 2.94 12.24 5.47
C ILE A 116 3.79 12.95 6.54
N GLY A 117 3.17 13.66 7.50
CA GLY A 117 3.83 14.26 8.66
C GLY A 117 4.53 13.22 9.54
N MET A 118 4.03 11.98 9.58
CA MET A 118 4.71 10.85 10.22
C MET A 118 6.18 10.71 9.76
N ARG A 119 6.50 11.13 8.55
CA ARG A 119 7.83 10.93 7.92
C ARG A 119 8.54 12.21 7.53
N LEU A 120 7.79 13.27 7.27
CA LEU A 120 8.33 14.50 6.71
C LEU A 120 8.13 15.68 7.66
N ASP A 121 9.19 16.45 7.81
CA ASP A 121 9.22 17.60 8.71
C ASP A 121 8.22 18.70 8.28
N SER A 122 7.70 19.44 9.26
CA SER A 122 6.87 20.64 9.08
C SER A 122 5.50 20.42 8.42
N ILE A 123 4.92 19.24 8.62
CA ILE A 123 3.58 18.88 8.14
C ILE A 123 2.72 18.49 9.35
N ALA A 124 1.47 18.90 9.35
CA ALA A 124 0.51 18.49 10.37
C ALA A 124 0.15 17.02 10.21
N ASP A 125 0.08 16.31 11.33
CA ASP A 125 -0.38 14.93 11.40
C ASP A 125 -1.91 14.87 11.49
N PHE A 126 -2.48 13.78 10.98
CA PHE A 126 -3.83 13.35 11.32
C PHE A 126 -3.86 12.70 12.71
N PRO A 127 -5.03 12.60 13.34
CA PRO A 127 -5.16 11.82 14.56
C PRO A 127 -4.72 10.37 14.37
N TRP A 128 -4.25 9.74 15.45
CA TRP A 128 -3.94 8.31 15.46
C TRP A 128 -5.17 7.48 15.10
N ASN A 129 -4.94 6.30 14.51
CA ASN A 129 -6.03 5.40 14.13
C ASN A 129 -6.96 5.03 15.29
N MET A 130 -6.46 4.93 16.52
CA MET A 130 -7.29 4.70 17.71
C MET A 130 -8.34 5.81 17.90
N SER A 131 -7.97 7.07 17.67
CA SER A 131 -8.92 8.19 17.71
C SER A 131 -9.91 8.16 16.55
N LEU A 132 -9.45 7.76 15.36
CA LEU A 132 -10.31 7.56 14.20
C LEU A 132 -11.27 6.39 14.43
N GLY A 133 -10.82 5.33 15.14
CA GLY A 133 -11.61 4.16 15.50
C GLY A 133 -12.83 4.47 16.37
N ALA A 134 -12.80 5.56 17.13
CA ALA A 134 -13.92 6.03 17.92
C ALA A 134 -14.99 6.78 17.11
N ILE A 135 -14.76 7.01 15.80
CA ILE A 135 -15.69 7.72 14.93
C ILE A 135 -16.64 6.71 14.28
N GLU A 136 -17.94 6.85 14.52
CA GLU A 136 -18.97 5.95 13.95
C GLU A 136 -19.21 6.20 12.46
N ASN A 137 -18.96 7.43 11.99
CA ASN A 137 -19.24 7.85 10.62
C ASN A 137 -18.08 7.50 9.68
N ASP A 138 -18.22 6.42 8.91
CA ASP A 138 -17.22 5.94 7.97
C ASP A 138 -16.84 6.94 6.87
N SER A 139 -17.73 7.90 6.56
CA SER A 139 -17.42 8.93 5.55
C SER A 139 -16.29 9.86 6.00
N ILE A 140 -16.12 10.02 7.31
CA ILE A 140 -15.00 10.80 7.87
C ILE A 140 -13.70 10.00 7.70
N ILE A 141 -13.73 8.70 7.98
CA ILE A 141 -12.57 7.82 7.78
C ILE A 141 -12.16 7.78 6.31
N PHE A 142 -13.14 7.67 5.41
CA PHE A 142 -12.90 7.78 3.97
C PHE A 142 -12.25 9.13 3.61
N ALA A 143 -12.75 10.24 4.14
CA ALA A 143 -12.21 11.58 3.88
C ALA A 143 -10.76 11.72 4.37
N VAL A 144 -10.43 11.18 5.55
CA VAL A 144 -9.05 11.15 6.06
C VAL A 144 -8.15 10.33 5.12
N GLY A 145 -8.56 9.11 4.76
CA GLY A 145 -7.81 8.28 3.82
C GLY A 145 -7.61 8.98 2.47
N LYS A 146 -8.64 9.66 1.95
CA LYS A 146 -8.58 10.42 0.71
C LYS A 146 -7.57 11.57 0.78
N GLU A 147 -7.56 12.33 1.88
CA GLU A 147 -6.63 13.45 2.05
C GLU A 147 -5.19 12.96 2.20
N ILE A 148 -4.95 11.90 2.98
CA ILE A 148 -3.63 11.25 3.05
C ILE A 148 -3.20 10.77 1.67
N GLY A 149 -4.11 10.19 0.89
CA GLY A 149 -3.86 9.80 -0.49
C GLY A 149 -3.48 11.01 -1.37
N PHE A 150 -4.14 12.14 -1.25
CA PHE A 150 -3.77 13.37 -1.96
C PHE A 150 -2.36 13.86 -1.57
N GLN A 151 -2.03 13.84 -0.29
CA GLN A 151 -0.70 14.21 0.19
C GLN A 151 0.36 13.28 -0.43
N CYS A 152 0.15 11.97 -0.39
CA CYS A 152 1.01 10.97 -1.01
C CYS A 152 1.18 11.23 -2.52
N LYS A 153 0.08 11.39 -3.24
CA LYS A 153 0.08 11.63 -4.68
C LYS A 153 0.88 12.88 -5.09
N ARG A 154 0.78 13.98 -4.33
CA ARG A 154 1.55 15.21 -4.57
C ARG A 154 3.06 15.01 -4.46
N LEU A 155 3.49 14.01 -3.68
CA LEU A 155 4.90 13.65 -3.51
C LEU A 155 5.36 12.56 -4.48
N GLY A 156 4.48 12.09 -5.38
CA GLY A 156 4.78 10.98 -6.28
C GLY A 156 4.82 9.63 -5.56
N VAL A 157 4.19 9.51 -4.39
CA VAL A 157 4.06 8.24 -3.65
C VAL A 157 2.88 7.46 -4.23
N HIS A 158 3.14 6.23 -4.67
CA HIS A 158 2.17 5.33 -5.31
C HIS A 158 1.53 4.37 -4.32
N LEU A 159 2.28 3.98 -3.27
CA LEU A 159 1.88 2.98 -2.28
C LEU A 159 2.14 3.51 -0.87
N ASN A 160 1.09 3.58 -0.06
CA ASN A 160 1.19 3.84 1.37
C ASN A 160 1.07 2.53 2.15
N PHE A 161 2.06 2.18 2.96
CA PHE A 161 1.99 1.05 3.89
C PHE A 161 1.10 1.39 5.10
N ALA A 162 -0.18 1.57 4.82
CA ALA A 162 -1.27 1.87 5.74
C ALA A 162 -2.60 1.37 5.15
N PRO A 163 -3.62 1.13 5.99
CA PRO A 163 -3.66 1.31 7.43
C PRO A 163 -3.13 0.12 8.23
N VAL A 164 -2.93 0.33 9.54
CA VAL A 164 -2.75 -0.75 10.51
C VAL A 164 -4.11 -1.36 10.83
N VAL A 165 -4.23 -2.68 10.61
CA VAL A 165 -5.47 -3.47 10.81
C VAL A 165 -5.32 -4.49 11.95
N ASP A 166 -4.22 -4.41 12.70
CA ASP A 166 -4.01 -5.24 13.88
C ASP A 166 -5.11 -4.99 14.92
N ILE A 167 -5.65 -6.06 15.48
CA ILE A 167 -6.65 -6.01 16.54
C ILE A 167 -5.92 -5.82 17.87
N ASN A 168 -6.13 -4.68 18.56
CA ASN A 168 -5.39 -4.32 19.77
C ASN A 168 -5.91 -5.05 21.02
N THR A 169 -5.78 -6.37 21.05
CA THR A 169 -6.28 -7.21 22.15
C THR A 169 -5.36 -7.24 23.36
N ASN A 170 -4.09 -6.90 23.20
CA ASN A 170 -3.12 -6.85 24.29
C ASN A 170 -2.79 -5.39 24.66
N PRO A 171 -3.27 -4.89 25.83
CA PRO A 171 -2.99 -3.51 26.24
C PRO A 171 -1.51 -3.23 26.53
N ASN A 172 -0.71 -4.29 26.75
CA ASN A 172 0.74 -4.20 26.96
C ASN A 172 1.56 -4.34 25.67
N ASN A 173 0.91 -4.36 24.51
CA ASN A 173 1.62 -4.44 23.24
C ASN A 173 2.51 -3.20 23.03
N PRO A 174 3.83 -3.37 22.83
CA PRO A 174 4.77 -2.25 22.77
C PRO A 174 4.77 -1.51 21.43
N ILE A 175 4.08 -2.03 20.40
CA ILE A 175 4.24 -1.57 19.01
C ILE A 175 2.93 -1.10 18.40
N ILE A 176 1.82 -1.77 18.64
CA ILE A 176 0.54 -1.48 17.97
C ILE A 176 -0.20 -0.36 18.71
N GLY A 177 -0.75 -0.60 19.87
CA GLY A 177 -1.41 0.43 20.69
C GLY A 177 -2.28 1.39 19.85
N ASN A 178 -2.00 2.68 19.95
CA ASN A 178 -2.72 3.75 19.27
C ASN A 178 -2.69 3.69 17.72
N ARG A 179 -1.83 2.87 17.14
CA ARG A 179 -1.79 2.67 15.69
C ARG A 179 -2.94 1.82 15.18
N SER A 180 -3.56 0.99 16.03
CA SER A 180 -4.79 0.24 15.70
C SER A 180 -6.02 1.15 15.75
N PHE A 181 -7.07 0.80 14.99
CA PHE A 181 -8.39 1.43 15.12
C PHE A 181 -9.14 0.98 16.40
N GLY A 182 -8.72 -0.09 17.08
CA GLY A 182 -9.35 -0.57 18.30
C GLY A 182 -9.21 -2.07 18.53
N GLU A 183 -10.22 -2.64 19.21
CA GLU A 183 -10.21 -4.03 19.66
C GLU A 183 -11.27 -4.91 18.97
N ASN A 184 -12.22 -4.30 18.25
CA ASN A 184 -13.29 -4.98 17.56
C ASN A 184 -12.92 -5.24 16.10
N GLU A 185 -12.77 -6.50 15.72
CA GLU A 185 -12.34 -6.95 14.40
C GLU A 185 -13.25 -6.49 13.26
N TYR A 186 -14.57 -6.47 13.50
CA TYR A 186 -15.56 -6.03 12.52
C TYR A 186 -15.44 -4.53 12.25
N LEU A 187 -15.33 -3.72 13.31
CA LEU A 187 -15.18 -2.26 13.19
C LEU A 187 -13.86 -1.90 12.54
N ILE A 188 -12.76 -2.57 12.93
CA ILE A 188 -11.44 -2.36 12.32
C ILE A 188 -11.50 -2.64 10.82
N SER A 189 -12.07 -3.78 10.41
CA SER A 189 -12.21 -4.15 9.01
C SER A 189 -13.02 -3.11 8.22
N LYS A 190 -14.12 -2.64 8.77
CA LYS A 190 -15.00 -1.64 8.17
C LYS A 190 -14.28 -0.30 7.97
N GLN A 191 -13.61 0.19 9.01
CA GLN A 191 -12.90 1.46 8.99
C GLN A 191 -11.65 1.41 8.11
N ALA A 192 -10.89 0.30 8.15
CA ALA A 192 -9.76 0.09 7.28
C ALA A 192 -10.16 0.09 5.80
N ASN A 193 -11.28 -0.56 5.45
CA ASN A 193 -11.82 -0.52 4.09
C ASN A 193 -12.18 0.91 3.68
N SER A 194 -12.82 1.69 4.54
CA SER A 194 -13.16 3.09 4.26
C SER A 194 -11.91 3.94 4.04
N PHE A 195 -10.88 3.75 4.87
CA PHE A 195 -9.58 4.43 4.73
C PHE A 195 -8.89 4.08 3.41
N ILE A 196 -8.78 2.78 3.08
CA ILE A 196 -8.16 2.30 1.84
C ILE A 196 -8.92 2.83 0.62
N ASN A 197 -10.25 2.74 0.62
CA ASN A 197 -11.08 3.25 -0.47
C ASN A 197 -10.89 4.76 -0.65
N GLY A 198 -10.70 5.51 0.44
CA GLY A 198 -10.34 6.92 0.39
C GLY A 198 -9.04 7.16 -0.38
N MET A 199 -7.95 6.47 -0.02
CA MET A 199 -6.67 6.58 -0.72
C MET A 199 -6.76 6.15 -2.18
N GLN A 200 -7.42 5.03 -2.46
CA GLN A 200 -7.56 4.48 -3.81
C GLN A 200 -8.41 5.38 -4.71
N SER A 201 -9.39 6.12 -4.16
CA SER A 201 -10.20 7.08 -4.92
C SER A 201 -9.38 8.17 -5.59
N VAL A 202 -8.18 8.43 -5.12
CA VAL A 202 -7.22 9.40 -5.68
C VAL A 202 -6.02 8.74 -6.38
N GLY A 203 -6.03 7.41 -6.49
CA GLY A 203 -5.02 6.63 -7.22
C GLY A 203 -3.78 6.25 -6.41
N VAL A 204 -3.86 6.21 -5.08
CA VAL A 204 -2.79 5.74 -4.20
C VAL A 204 -3.20 4.39 -3.59
N LEU A 205 -2.33 3.40 -3.72
CA LEU A 205 -2.56 2.07 -3.14
C LEU A 205 -2.35 2.09 -1.63
N GLY A 206 -3.21 1.36 -0.92
CA GLY A 206 -3.04 1.06 0.51
C GLY A 206 -2.54 -0.36 0.73
N SER A 207 -1.86 -0.59 1.84
CA SER A 207 -1.42 -1.92 2.28
C SER A 207 -1.85 -2.15 3.71
N ALA A 208 -2.87 -2.97 3.90
CA ALA A 208 -3.30 -3.41 5.23
C ALA A 208 -2.18 -4.20 5.91
N LYS A 209 -1.86 -3.84 7.15
CA LYS A 209 -0.75 -4.43 7.92
C LYS A 209 -1.10 -4.60 9.39
N HIS A 210 -0.53 -5.57 10.08
CA HIS A 210 0.51 -6.49 9.70
C HIS A 210 -0.07 -7.91 9.60
N PHE A 211 0.25 -8.63 8.59
CA PHE A 211 -0.20 -10.02 8.43
C PHE A 211 0.83 -10.98 9.03
N PRO A 212 0.42 -12.02 9.77
CA PRO A 212 -0.97 -12.46 10.09
C PRO A 212 -1.64 -11.69 11.24
N GLY A 213 -0.97 -10.77 11.88
CA GLY A 213 -1.42 -9.93 12.99
C GLY A 213 -0.33 -9.71 14.03
N HIS A 214 -0.33 -8.56 14.67
CA HIS A 214 0.65 -8.17 15.68
C HIS A 214 0.00 -7.59 16.95
N GLY A 215 -1.34 -7.52 17.00
CA GLY A 215 -2.06 -6.81 18.05
C GLY A 215 -2.08 -7.50 19.42
N ASP A 216 -1.88 -8.81 19.46
CA ASP A 216 -1.86 -9.64 20.68
C ASP A 216 -0.44 -9.92 21.23
N THR A 217 0.60 -9.55 20.49
CA THR A 217 1.98 -9.89 20.84
C THR A 217 2.51 -9.08 22.01
N THR A 218 3.53 -9.61 22.69
CA THR A 218 4.16 -8.98 23.86
C THR A 218 5.54 -8.39 23.58
N LYS A 219 6.06 -8.62 22.37
CA LYS A 219 7.42 -8.22 21.99
C LYS A 219 7.41 -7.43 20.68
N ASP A 220 8.43 -6.59 20.53
CA ASP A 220 8.68 -5.84 19.32
C ASP A 220 9.33 -6.74 18.25
N SER A 221 8.64 -6.96 17.14
CA SER A 221 9.12 -7.76 16.00
C SER A 221 10.38 -7.18 15.34
N HIS A 222 10.72 -5.90 15.56
CA HIS A 222 11.98 -5.32 15.08
C HIS A 222 13.20 -5.78 15.89
N LYS A 223 12.98 -6.34 17.08
CA LYS A 223 14.06 -6.74 18.00
C LYS A 223 14.14 -8.24 18.21
N THR A 224 13.02 -8.93 18.17
CA THR A 224 12.91 -10.37 18.43
C THR A 224 11.64 -10.92 17.81
N LEU A 225 11.55 -12.24 17.65
CA LEU A 225 10.30 -12.90 17.28
C LEU A 225 9.27 -12.71 18.39
N PRO A 226 8.10 -12.14 18.10
CA PRO A 226 7.02 -11.94 19.06
C PRO A 226 6.32 -13.26 19.40
#